data_1c6d7da8cee2709fe97507b0985e2dd2
#
_entry.id   1c6d7da8cee2709fe97507b0985e2dd2
#
_cell.length_a   1.000
_cell.length_b   1.000
_cell.length_c   1.000
_cell.angle_alpha   90.00
_cell.angle_beta   90.00
_cell.angle_gamma   90.00
#
_symmetry.space_group_name_H-M   'P 1'
#
loop_
_entity.id
_entity.type
_entity.pdbx_description
1 polymer ?
#
loop_
_entity_poly.entity_id
_entity_poly.type
_entity_poly.pdbx_seq_one_letter_code
_entity_poly.pdbx_strand_id
1 'polypeptide(L)'
;EDAPETAKVLIQKIQDAVGNEVTVTVVADSPLKIASVTDGAGRVTTFHYTDGRCDRIQTPWQDENSCVRFNYYNEETLYITHEDGRMSKYKYALANGYHLLMSASAIEKHVDQQPDKKLTDVTYEYSNTNAIDGLPHCITHATVTGTKNGTTLTAANVSYTYGNHMALVKDEISGKTLRYHFNDDGNQVSVDDEL
;
A
#
# COMPACT_ATOMS: atom_id res chain seq x y z
N GLU A 1 11.32 -19.15 31.28
CA GLU A 1 10.02 -19.36 30.60
C GLU A 1 10.05 -18.55 29.32
N ASP A 2 10.17 -19.24 28.19
CA ASP A 2 10.18 -18.61 26.88
C ASP A 2 8.83 -17.94 26.64
N ALA A 3 8.84 -16.67 26.22
CA ALA A 3 7.62 -15.97 25.81
C ALA A 3 6.92 -16.81 24.72
N PRO A 4 5.60 -17.02 24.79
CA PRO A 4 4.90 -17.82 23.80
C PRO A 4 5.14 -17.21 22.42
N GLU A 5 5.67 -18.02 21.52
CA GLU A 5 5.80 -17.67 20.09
C GLU A 5 4.45 -17.15 19.64
N THR A 6 4.38 -15.90 19.15
CA THR A 6 3.13 -15.30 18.69
C THR A 6 2.59 -16.15 17.56
N ALA A 7 1.58 -16.95 17.84
CA ALA A 7 0.95 -17.83 16.87
C ALA A 7 0.38 -16.98 15.74
N LYS A 8 0.94 -17.12 14.53
CA LYS A 8 0.38 -16.51 13.33
C LYS A 8 -0.81 -17.35 12.89
N VAL A 9 -2.00 -16.74 12.85
CA VAL A 9 -3.25 -17.41 12.48
C VAL A 9 -3.75 -16.85 11.16
N LEU A 10 -4.07 -17.72 10.21
CA LEU A 10 -4.80 -17.36 8.99
C LEU A 10 -6.26 -17.79 9.11
N ILE A 11 -7.16 -16.91 8.64
CA ILE A 11 -8.57 -17.25 8.49
C ILE A 11 -8.67 -18.31 7.40
N GLN A 12 -9.27 -19.47 7.70
CA GLN A 12 -9.51 -20.53 6.73
C GLN A 12 -10.94 -20.54 6.20
N LYS A 13 -11.87 -19.93 6.95
CA LYS A 13 -13.28 -19.94 6.61
C LYS A 13 -13.98 -18.71 7.18
N ILE A 14 -14.86 -18.12 6.37
CA ILE A 14 -15.79 -17.06 6.78
C ILE A 14 -17.19 -17.54 6.35
N GLN A 15 -18.16 -17.48 7.25
CA GLN A 15 -19.55 -17.86 6.96
C GLN A 15 -20.48 -16.75 7.44
N ASP A 16 -21.45 -16.40 6.60
CA ASP A 16 -22.51 -15.45 6.97
C ASP A 16 -23.67 -16.16 7.70
N ALA A 17 -24.64 -15.36 8.16
CA ALA A 17 -25.79 -15.87 8.93
C ALA A 17 -26.77 -16.75 8.09
N VAL A 18 -26.67 -16.72 6.76
CA VAL A 18 -27.53 -17.50 5.84
C VAL A 18 -26.79 -18.69 5.23
N GLY A 19 -25.55 -18.92 5.66
CA GLY A 19 -24.78 -20.11 5.30
C GLY A 19 -23.89 -19.95 4.07
N ASN A 20 -23.76 -18.76 3.47
CA ASN A 20 -22.76 -18.55 2.42
C ASN A 20 -21.34 -18.63 3.03
N GLU A 21 -20.46 -19.30 2.34
CA GLU A 21 -19.13 -19.61 2.86
C GLU A 21 -18.03 -19.11 1.92
N VAL A 22 -17.01 -18.49 2.48
CA VAL A 22 -15.73 -18.22 1.81
C VAL A 22 -14.67 -19.11 2.45
N THR A 23 -13.98 -19.91 1.64
CA THR A 23 -12.93 -20.81 2.10
C THR A 23 -11.58 -20.31 1.60
N VAL A 24 -10.58 -20.28 2.48
CA VAL A 24 -9.19 -19.93 2.17
C VAL A 24 -8.34 -21.18 2.28
N THR A 25 -7.68 -21.57 1.18
CA THR A 25 -6.66 -22.61 1.18
C THR A 25 -5.27 -22.02 1.22
N VAL A 26 -4.35 -22.69 1.89
CA VAL A 26 -2.96 -22.27 2.02
C VAL A 26 -2.04 -23.17 1.21
N VAL A 27 -0.85 -22.67 0.90
CA VAL A 27 0.20 -23.47 0.26
C VAL A 27 0.69 -24.54 1.24
N ALA A 28 0.77 -25.78 0.81
CA ALA A 28 1.04 -26.96 1.67
C ALA A 28 2.29 -26.79 2.56
N ASP A 29 3.39 -26.31 1.98
CA ASP A 29 4.67 -26.15 2.68
C ASP A 29 4.91 -24.71 3.19
N SER A 30 3.89 -23.86 3.14
CA SER A 30 3.98 -22.46 3.54
C SER A 30 2.63 -21.99 4.09
N PRO A 31 2.25 -22.40 5.31
CA PRO A 31 0.89 -22.20 5.84
C PRO A 31 0.49 -20.73 6.04
N LEU A 32 1.42 -19.79 5.89
CA LEU A 32 1.15 -18.34 5.89
C LEU A 32 0.94 -17.76 4.49
N LYS A 33 0.99 -18.58 3.43
CA LYS A 33 0.71 -18.16 2.05
C LYS A 33 -0.62 -18.70 1.59
N ILE A 34 -1.49 -17.82 1.13
CA ILE A 34 -2.79 -18.20 0.57
C ILE A 34 -2.56 -18.82 -0.81
N ALA A 35 -3.06 -20.03 -1.04
CA ALA A 35 -3.06 -20.67 -2.36
C ALA A 35 -4.29 -20.27 -3.17
N SER A 36 -5.46 -20.25 -2.53
CA SER A 36 -6.70 -19.84 -3.18
C SER A 36 -7.74 -19.34 -2.19
N VAL A 37 -8.70 -18.57 -2.73
CA VAL A 37 -9.92 -18.16 -2.03
C VAL A 37 -11.11 -18.62 -2.87
N THR A 38 -12.00 -19.41 -2.29
CA THR A 38 -13.23 -19.89 -2.93
C THR A 38 -14.42 -19.20 -2.29
N ASP A 39 -15.27 -18.55 -3.08
CA ASP A 39 -16.47 -17.88 -2.59
C ASP A 39 -17.68 -18.84 -2.48
N GLY A 40 -18.79 -18.35 -1.92
CA GLY A 40 -20.00 -19.14 -1.70
C GLY A 40 -20.68 -19.65 -2.98
N ALA A 41 -20.31 -19.16 -4.15
CA ALA A 41 -20.75 -19.66 -5.45
C ALA A 41 -19.77 -20.69 -6.07
N GLY A 42 -18.72 -21.06 -5.34
CA GLY A 42 -17.68 -22.00 -5.78
C GLY A 42 -16.66 -21.37 -6.74
N ARG A 43 -16.61 -20.06 -6.87
CA ARG A 43 -15.66 -19.37 -7.74
C ARG A 43 -14.31 -19.24 -7.04
N VAL A 44 -13.23 -19.57 -7.73
CA VAL A 44 -11.90 -19.67 -7.14
C VAL A 44 -10.98 -18.54 -7.64
N THR A 45 -10.46 -17.75 -6.72
CA THR A 45 -9.34 -16.84 -6.96
C THR A 45 -8.06 -17.53 -6.53
N THR A 46 -7.06 -17.60 -7.43
CA THR A 46 -5.79 -18.32 -7.20
C THR A 46 -4.63 -17.34 -7.05
N PHE A 47 -3.73 -17.64 -6.13
CA PHE A 47 -2.50 -16.91 -5.86
C PHE A 47 -1.30 -17.74 -6.31
N HIS A 48 -0.44 -17.19 -7.14
CA HIS A 48 0.76 -17.83 -7.64
C HIS A 48 2.00 -17.18 -7.02
N TYR A 49 3.05 -17.98 -6.82
CA TYR A 49 4.26 -17.54 -6.14
C TYR A 49 5.50 -17.97 -6.92
N THR A 50 6.46 -17.06 -7.07
CA THR A 50 7.79 -17.32 -7.60
C THR A 50 8.81 -16.81 -6.59
N ASP A 51 9.82 -17.60 -6.26
CA ASP A 51 10.87 -17.27 -5.28
C ASP A 51 10.31 -16.78 -3.93
N GLY A 52 9.21 -17.38 -3.50
CA GLY A 52 8.57 -17.07 -2.23
C GLY A 52 7.71 -15.80 -2.19
N ARG A 53 7.62 -15.03 -3.28
CA ARG A 53 6.79 -13.82 -3.43
C ARG A 53 5.60 -14.09 -4.33
N CYS A 54 4.44 -13.47 -4.02
CA CYS A 54 3.28 -13.55 -4.90
C CYS A 54 3.58 -12.80 -6.20
N ASP A 55 3.52 -13.49 -7.32
CA ASP A 55 3.79 -12.91 -8.65
C ASP A 55 2.51 -12.70 -9.47
N ARG A 56 1.40 -13.36 -9.09
CA ARG A 56 0.14 -13.26 -9.83
C ARG A 56 -1.06 -13.60 -8.97
N ILE A 57 -2.15 -12.85 -9.17
CA ILE A 57 -3.48 -13.17 -8.64
C ILE A 57 -4.43 -13.31 -9.83
N GLN A 58 -5.12 -14.43 -9.92
CA GLN A 58 -6.01 -14.77 -11.02
C GLN A 58 -7.42 -15.05 -10.49
N THR A 59 -8.41 -14.31 -10.97
CA THR A 59 -9.82 -14.53 -10.66
C THR A 59 -10.44 -15.59 -11.60
N PRO A 60 -11.63 -16.15 -11.29
CA PRO A 60 -12.21 -17.27 -12.06
C PRO A 60 -12.50 -16.98 -13.52
N TRP A 61 -12.65 -15.70 -13.89
CA TRP A 61 -12.96 -15.26 -15.26
C TRP A 61 -11.76 -14.64 -15.99
N GLN A 62 -10.58 -14.76 -15.44
CA GLN A 62 -9.34 -14.25 -16.02
C GLN A 62 -8.50 -15.42 -16.55
N ASP A 63 -7.85 -15.18 -17.65
CA ASP A 63 -6.76 -16.04 -18.15
C ASP A 63 -5.39 -15.54 -17.61
N GLU A 64 -4.33 -16.21 -18.01
CA GLU A 64 -2.98 -15.83 -17.61
C GLU A 64 -2.56 -14.43 -18.09
N ASN A 65 -3.19 -13.88 -19.12
CA ASN A 65 -2.82 -12.59 -19.71
C ASN A 65 -3.58 -11.40 -19.10
N SER A 66 -4.76 -11.66 -18.52
CA SER A 66 -5.65 -10.65 -17.98
C SER A 66 -5.67 -10.57 -16.45
N CYS A 67 -4.80 -11.31 -15.77
CA CYS A 67 -4.69 -11.31 -14.30
C CYS A 67 -3.83 -10.17 -13.76
N VAL A 68 -3.93 -9.91 -12.46
CA VAL A 68 -3.01 -8.98 -11.78
C VAL A 68 -1.64 -9.63 -11.62
N ARG A 69 -0.58 -8.94 -12.07
CA ARG A 69 0.81 -9.42 -11.99
C ARG A 69 1.67 -8.48 -11.16
N PHE A 70 2.56 -9.06 -10.38
CA PHE A 70 3.52 -8.36 -9.54
C PHE A 70 4.92 -8.64 -10.07
N ASN A 71 5.62 -7.63 -10.55
CA ASN A 71 7.01 -7.71 -10.99
C ASN A 71 7.89 -6.98 -9.97
N TYR A 72 8.62 -7.75 -9.17
CA TYR A 72 9.64 -7.26 -8.23
C TYR A 72 10.93 -7.02 -9.01
N TYR A 73 11.04 -5.84 -9.61
CA TYR A 73 12.17 -5.47 -10.47
C TYR A 73 13.50 -5.49 -9.71
N ASN A 74 13.46 -5.01 -8.46
CA ASN A 74 14.55 -5.12 -7.47
C ASN A 74 13.96 -5.01 -6.06
N GLU A 75 14.80 -4.95 -5.03
CA GLU A 75 14.35 -4.84 -3.64
C GLU A 75 13.60 -3.53 -3.33
N GLU A 76 13.81 -2.49 -4.13
CA GLU A 76 13.23 -1.17 -3.93
C GLU A 76 12.10 -0.82 -4.91
N THR A 77 11.84 -1.66 -5.89
CA THR A 77 10.86 -1.31 -6.96
C THR A 77 9.95 -2.49 -7.29
N LEU A 78 8.65 -2.25 -7.17
CA LEU A 78 7.59 -3.15 -7.57
C LEU A 78 6.75 -2.51 -8.68
N TYR A 79 6.53 -3.25 -9.76
CA TYR A 79 5.52 -2.94 -10.76
C TYR A 79 4.32 -3.86 -10.60
N ILE A 80 3.11 -3.30 -10.68
CA ILE A 80 1.86 -4.06 -10.73
C ILE A 80 1.20 -3.78 -12.07
N THR A 81 0.96 -4.84 -12.84
CA THR A 81 0.12 -4.79 -14.03
C THR A 81 -1.28 -5.23 -13.62
N HIS A 82 -2.26 -4.37 -13.83
CA HIS A 82 -3.66 -4.65 -13.55
C HIS A 82 -4.31 -5.42 -14.70
N GLU A 83 -5.46 -6.03 -14.44
CA GLU A 83 -6.22 -6.84 -15.41
C GLU A 83 -6.59 -6.08 -16.70
N ASP A 84 -6.76 -4.76 -16.61
CA ASP A 84 -7.06 -3.88 -17.75
C ASP A 84 -5.82 -3.32 -18.45
N GLY A 85 -4.63 -3.82 -18.11
CA GLY A 85 -3.35 -3.42 -18.67
C GLY A 85 -2.76 -2.13 -18.11
N ARG A 86 -3.47 -1.44 -17.21
CA ARG A 86 -2.88 -0.30 -16.47
C ARG A 86 -1.74 -0.79 -15.60
N MET A 87 -0.78 0.08 -15.36
CA MET A 87 0.37 -0.26 -14.53
C MET A 87 0.54 0.72 -13.39
N SER A 88 0.94 0.18 -12.25
CA SER A 88 1.37 0.96 -11.09
C SER A 88 2.82 0.63 -10.77
N LYS A 89 3.56 1.64 -10.31
CA LYS A 89 4.94 1.50 -9.82
C LYS A 89 5.02 1.98 -8.40
N TYR A 90 5.64 1.19 -7.56
CA TYR A 90 5.91 1.52 -6.17
C TYR A 90 7.41 1.53 -5.95
N LYS A 91 7.91 2.60 -5.31
CA LYS A 91 9.30 2.69 -4.89
C LYS A 91 9.39 2.69 -3.38
N TYR A 92 10.34 1.93 -2.87
CA TYR A 92 10.63 1.81 -1.46
C TYR A 92 12.06 2.24 -1.17
N ALA A 93 12.35 2.62 0.05
CA ALA A 93 13.69 2.75 0.59
C ALA A 93 13.78 1.98 1.90
N LEU A 94 14.92 1.36 2.16
CA LEU A 94 15.20 0.73 3.44
C LEU A 94 15.84 1.76 4.38
N ALA A 95 15.17 2.04 5.50
CA ALA A 95 15.69 2.92 6.52
C ALA A 95 15.48 2.30 7.91
N ASN A 96 16.58 2.12 8.67
CA ASN A 96 16.59 1.55 10.02
C ASN A 96 15.81 0.22 10.16
N GLY A 97 15.88 -0.66 9.14
CA GLY A 97 15.17 -1.95 9.11
C GLY A 97 13.71 -1.87 8.64
N TYR A 98 13.21 -0.70 8.29
CA TYR A 98 11.85 -0.50 7.76
C TYR A 98 11.87 -0.21 6.26
N HIS A 99 10.95 -0.82 5.52
CA HIS A 99 10.69 -0.47 4.11
C HIS A 99 9.70 0.69 4.07
N LEU A 100 10.19 1.88 3.70
CA LEU A 100 9.39 3.09 3.56
C LEU A 100 8.92 3.24 2.12
N LEU A 101 7.63 3.50 1.90
CA LEU A 101 7.07 3.77 0.57
C LEU A 101 7.45 5.20 0.15
N MET A 102 8.38 5.35 -0.79
CA MET A 102 8.85 6.66 -1.26
C MET A 102 7.97 7.25 -2.36
N SER A 103 7.42 6.41 -3.23
CA SER A 103 6.44 6.88 -4.22
C SER A 103 5.50 5.77 -4.69
N ALA A 104 4.30 6.20 -5.12
CA ALA A 104 3.33 5.39 -5.83
C ALA A 104 2.92 6.13 -7.11
N SER A 105 3.11 5.50 -8.27
CA SER A 105 2.85 6.12 -9.58
C SER A 105 1.91 5.26 -10.40
N ALA A 106 0.93 5.88 -11.08
CA ALA A 106 0.33 5.28 -12.26
C ALA A 106 1.21 5.60 -13.47
N ILE A 107 1.56 4.58 -14.25
CA ILE A 107 2.39 4.71 -15.44
C ILE A 107 1.67 4.19 -16.68
N GLU A 108 2.01 4.71 -17.85
CA GLU A 108 1.39 4.28 -19.09
C GLU A 108 1.80 2.84 -19.45
N LYS A 109 3.09 2.59 -19.45
CA LYS A 109 3.71 1.27 -19.69
C LYS A 109 5.16 1.32 -19.24
N HIS A 110 5.61 0.23 -18.61
CA HIS A 110 7.04 0.04 -18.38
C HIS A 110 7.70 -0.52 -19.65
N VAL A 111 8.81 0.09 -20.06
CA VAL A 111 9.67 -0.40 -21.14
C VAL A 111 11.10 -0.43 -20.58
N ASP A 112 11.74 -1.60 -20.66
CA ASP A 112 13.12 -1.77 -20.17
C ASP A 112 14.06 -0.73 -20.78
N GLN A 113 14.93 -0.19 -19.93
CA GLN A 113 15.94 0.81 -20.26
C GLN A 113 15.40 2.18 -20.70
N GLN A 114 14.10 2.43 -20.57
CA GLN A 114 13.49 3.74 -20.80
C GLN A 114 12.86 4.29 -19.52
N PRO A 115 12.82 5.63 -19.34
CA PRO A 115 12.09 6.24 -18.24
C PRO A 115 10.60 5.93 -18.31
N ASP A 116 10.00 5.57 -17.18
CA ASP A 116 8.56 5.36 -17.11
C ASP A 116 7.80 6.66 -17.39
N LYS A 117 6.83 6.62 -18.28
CA LYS A 117 5.92 7.73 -18.50
C LYS A 117 4.84 7.74 -17.42
N LYS A 118 5.02 8.60 -16.42
CA LYS A 118 4.10 8.75 -15.30
C LYS A 118 2.85 9.51 -15.74
N LEU A 119 1.68 8.98 -15.39
CA LEU A 119 0.38 9.64 -15.53
C LEU A 119 0.04 10.41 -14.26
N THR A 120 0.23 9.76 -13.12
CA THR A 120 0.16 10.36 -11.78
C THR A 120 1.31 9.85 -10.95
N ASP A 121 1.74 10.64 -9.98
CA ASP A 121 2.78 10.27 -9.03
C ASP A 121 2.45 10.84 -7.65
N VAL A 122 2.54 10.01 -6.64
CA VAL A 122 2.49 10.42 -5.24
C VAL A 122 3.88 10.18 -4.66
N THR A 123 4.49 11.20 -4.11
CA THR A 123 5.79 11.10 -3.44
C THR A 123 5.63 11.40 -1.96
N TYR A 124 6.44 10.72 -1.14
CA TYR A 124 6.44 10.87 0.31
C TYR A 124 7.85 11.20 0.80
N GLU A 125 7.92 12.13 1.74
CA GLU A 125 9.13 12.43 2.51
C GLU A 125 8.91 12.05 3.96
N TYR A 126 9.97 11.58 4.62
CA TYR A 126 9.91 11.08 5.98
C TYR A 126 10.88 11.84 6.89
N SER A 127 10.54 11.96 8.16
CA SER A 127 11.46 12.46 9.17
C SER A 127 12.63 11.50 9.36
N ASN A 128 13.84 12.04 9.56
CA ASN A 128 15.01 11.27 9.94
C ASN A 128 15.09 11.03 11.47
N THR A 129 14.19 11.63 12.23
CA THR A 129 14.09 11.52 13.69
C THR A 129 12.71 11.01 14.07
N ASN A 130 12.61 10.36 15.21
CA ASN A 130 11.32 9.96 15.78
C ASN A 130 10.51 11.22 16.06
N ALA A 131 9.57 11.56 15.19
CA ALA A 131 8.68 12.70 15.37
C ALA A 131 7.64 12.41 16.45
N ILE A 132 7.38 11.14 16.71
CA ILE A 132 6.52 10.64 17.79
C ILE A 132 7.28 9.50 18.46
N ASP A 133 7.30 9.47 19.80
CA ASP A 133 7.92 8.39 20.58
C ASP A 133 7.35 7.03 20.14
N GLY A 134 8.27 6.12 19.76
CA GLY A 134 7.91 4.78 19.30
C GLY A 134 7.64 4.63 17.79
N LEU A 135 7.55 5.73 17.02
CA LEU A 135 7.41 5.68 15.55
C LEU A 135 8.70 6.13 14.86
N PRO A 136 9.43 5.23 14.22
CA PRO A 136 10.78 5.54 13.71
C PRO A 136 10.78 6.49 12.52
N HIS A 137 9.69 6.55 11.75
CA HIS A 137 9.59 7.40 10.57
C HIS A 137 8.15 7.87 10.36
N CYS A 138 7.92 9.18 10.44
CA CYS A 138 6.63 9.79 10.10
C CYS A 138 6.73 10.51 8.77
N ILE A 139 5.66 10.48 7.97
CA ILE A 139 5.57 11.26 6.73
C ILE A 139 5.59 12.74 7.12
N THR A 140 6.53 13.51 6.56
CA THR A 140 6.60 14.97 6.76
C THR A 140 6.03 15.73 5.58
N HIS A 141 6.02 15.10 4.40
CA HIS A 141 5.50 15.72 3.19
C HIS A 141 4.90 14.67 2.25
N ALA A 142 3.81 15.01 1.59
CA ALA A 142 3.23 14.23 0.51
C ALA A 142 2.86 15.15 -0.67
N THR A 143 3.33 14.81 -1.87
CA THR A 143 3.03 15.56 -3.08
C THR A 143 2.36 14.65 -4.10
N VAL A 144 1.26 15.13 -4.68
CA VAL A 144 0.55 14.47 -5.79
C VAL A 144 0.75 15.28 -7.04
N THR A 145 1.29 14.68 -8.08
CA THR A 145 1.44 15.28 -9.41
C THR A 145 0.69 14.48 -10.45
N GLY A 146 0.19 15.17 -11.48
CA GLY A 146 -0.42 14.55 -12.66
C GLY A 146 0.21 15.11 -13.93
N THR A 147 0.29 14.29 -14.97
CA THR A 147 0.80 14.73 -16.27
C THR A 147 -0.35 14.83 -17.27
N LYS A 148 -0.53 16.02 -17.84
CA LYS A 148 -1.52 16.29 -18.89
C LYS A 148 -0.85 16.99 -20.06
N ASN A 149 -0.97 16.41 -21.25
CA ASN A 149 -0.35 16.94 -22.49
C ASN A 149 1.16 17.24 -22.36
N GLY A 150 1.88 16.36 -21.67
CA GLY A 150 3.33 16.51 -21.44
C GLY A 150 3.70 17.52 -20.35
N THR A 151 2.74 18.19 -19.73
CA THR A 151 2.96 19.12 -18.61
C THR A 151 2.63 18.44 -17.29
N THR A 152 3.55 18.50 -16.34
CA THR A 152 3.33 18.03 -14.96
C THR A 152 2.71 19.15 -14.14
N LEU A 153 1.61 18.86 -13.47
CA LEU A 153 0.88 19.77 -12.58
C LEU A 153 0.84 19.17 -11.18
N THR A 154 1.04 19.99 -10.16
CA THR A 154 0.86 19.58 -8.76
C THR A 154 -0.62 19.66 -8.42
N ALA A 155 -1.22 18.52 -8.09
CA ALA A 155 -2.63 18.40 -7.73
C ALA A 155 -2.85 18.54 -6.22
N ALA A 156 -1.89 18.09 -5.40
CA ALA A 156 -1.88 18.28 -3.95
C ALA A 156 -0.44 18.37 -3.45
N ASN A 157 -0.24 19.14 -2.40
CA ASN A 157 1.04 19.33 -1.74
C ASN A 157 0.78 19.57 -0.25
N VAL A 158 1.06 18.57 0.58
CA VAL A 158 0.65 18.54 1.98
C VAL A 158 1.85 18.30 2.88
N SER A 159 2.02 19.17 3.87
CA SER A 159 3.02 19.00 4.93
C SER A 159 2.39 18.54 6.25
N TYR A 160 3.16 17.77 7.01
CA TYR A 160 2.74 17.21 8.29
C TYR A 160 3.75 17.61 9.37
N THR A 161 3.24 18.12 10.48
CA THR A 161 4.02 18.40 11.69
C THR A 161 3.38 17.70 12.87
N TYR A 162 4.17 16.93 13.60
CA TYR A 162 3.70 16.13 14.72
C TYR A 162 4.12 16.74 16.05
N GLY A 163 3.22 16.66 17.02
CA GLY A 163 3.45 17.04 18.42
C GLY A 163 2.86 15.98 19.33
N ASN A 164 2.91 16.24 20.64
CA ASN A 164 2.31 15.35 21.62
C ASN A 164 0.78 15.32 21.42
N HIS A 165 0.23 14.14 21.11
CA HIS A 165 -1.21 13.91 20.86
C HIS A 165 -1.83 14.80 19.77
N MET A 166 -1.02 15.27 18.82
CA MET A 166 -1.50 16.17 17.78
C MET A 166 -0.72 15.99 16.47
N ALA A 167 -1.39 16.26 15.34
CA ALA A 167 -0.77 16.46 14.04
C ALA A 167 -1.35 17.71 13.37
N LEU A 168 -0.48 18.57 12.84
CA LEU A 168 -0.84 19.64 11.92
C LEU A 168 -0.71 19.15 10.50
N VAL A 169 -1.74 19.34 9.70
CA VAL A 169 -1.77 18.98 8.27
C VAL A 169 -2.03 20.27 7.50
N LYS A 170 -1.04 20.71 6.73
CA LYS A 170 -1.12 21.94 5.94
C LYS A 170 -1.16 21.61 4.46
N ASP A 171 -2.18 22.10 3.78
CA ASP A 171 -2.22 22.17 2.31
C ASP A 171 -1.39 23.36 1.84
N GLU A 172 -0.23 23.08 1.25
CA GLU A 172 0.72 24.11 0.81
C GLU A 172 0.21 24.87 -0.44
N ILE A 173 -0.80 24.37 -1.14
CA ILE A 173 -1.40 25.04 -2.29
C ILE A 173 -2.41 26.09 -1.82
N SER A 174 -3.32 25.73 -0.94
CA SER A 174 -4.36 26.65 -0.42
C SER A 174 -3.91 27.42 0.82
N GLY A 175 -2.88 26.94 1.50
CA GLY A 175 -2.42 27.48 2.79
C GLY A 175 -3.27 27.04 3.99
N LYS A 176 -4.36 26.28 3.75
CA LYS A 176 -5.24 25.80 4.81
C LYS A 176 -4.53 24.81 5.72
N THR A 177 -4.68 24.97 7.04
CA THR A 177 -4.12 24.08 8.05
C THR A 177 -5.24 23.47 8.89
N LEU A 178 -5.17 22.16 9.11
CA LEU A 178 -6.01 21.41 10.02
C LEU A 178 -5.17 20.87 11.17
N ARG A 179 -5.69 20.95 12.38
CA ARG A 179 -5.10 20.36 13.57
C ARG A 179 -5.91 19.15 14.01
N TYR A 180 -5.29 17.99 14.01
CA TYR A 180 -5.85 16.73 14.49
C TYR A 180 -5.38 16.48 15.93
N HIS A 181 -6.29 16.12 16.82
CA HIS A 181 -6.00 15.74 18.18
C HIS A 181 -6.25 14.26 18.39
N PHE A 182 -5.41 13.63 19.18
CA PHE A 182 -5.46 12.20 19.50
C PHE A 182 -5.49 11.99 21.01
N ASN A 183 -6.11 10.90 21.46
CA ASN A 183 -6.01 10.46 22.86
C ASN A 183 -4.75 9.60 23.08
N ASP A 184 -4.56 9.12 24.31
CA ASP A 184 -3.40 8.28 24.69
C ASP A 184 -3.33 6.95 23.91
N ASP A 185 -4.46 6.44 23.42
CA ASP A 185 -4.55 5.24 22.59
C ASP A 185 -4.26 5.50 21.10
N GLY A 186 -3.99 6.75 20.71
CA GLY A 186 -3.76 7.16 19.34
C GLY A 186 -5.04 7.33 18.49
N ASN A 187 -6.23 7.29 19.11
CA ASN A 187 -7.48 7.53 18.39
C ASN A 187 -7.72 9.04 18.24
N GLN A 188 -8.14 9.46 17.04
CA GLN A 188 -8.52 10.83 16.76
C GLN A 188 -9.76 11.24 17.60
N VAL A 189 -9.68 12.35 18.31
CA VAL A 189 -10.75 12.87 19.17
C VAL A 189 -11.37 14.16 18.67
N SER A 190 -10.60 15.01 17.97
CA SER A 190 -11.11 16.23 17.33
C SER A 190 -10.28 16.66 16.13
N VAL A 191 -10.86 17.55 15.30
CA VAL A 191 -10.17 18.26 14.20
C VAL A 191 -10.58 19.72 14.28
N ASP A 192 -9.61 20.62 14.31
CA ASP A 192 -9.81 22.07 14.33
C ASP A 192 -9.21 22.70 13.07
N ASP A 193 -9.89 23.71 12.50
CA ASP A 193 -9.33 24.60 11.47
C ASP A 193 -8.39 25.61 12.17
N GLU A 194 -7.15 25.71 11.71
CA GLU A 194 -6.31 26.87 12.04
C GLU A 194 -6.57 27.97 11.00
N LEU A 195 -7.20 29.03 11.46
CA LEU A 195 -7.43 30.25 10.67
C LEU A 195 -6.15 31.08 10.54
#